data_42c54953c754f55bbfa7e781488e3699
#
_entry.id   42c54953c754f55bbfa7e781488e3699
#
_cell.length_a   1.000
_cell.length_b   1.000
_cell.length_c   1.000
_cell.angle_alpha   90.00
_cell.angle_beta   90.00
_cell.angle_gamma   90.00
#
_symmetry.space_group_name_H-M   'P 1'
#
loop_
_entity.id
_entity.type
_entity.pdbx_description
1 polymer ?
#
loop_
_entity_poly.entity_id
_entity_poly.type
_entity_poly.pdbx_seq_one_letter_code
_entity_poly.pdbx_strand_id
1 'polypeptide(L)'
;MKHLKILFFLSFFILSDDEGIKDKIQKILPPGLPINFIETSQIPEFYVVNVANNQILYVSKSFEFVLAGEVIQLKEGQITSLNDQYQTKLIKNILSTIDVNESISFISDNEKYKLTVFTDISCGYCRLLHSEIQSYLDEGLTINYLAFPRDGLTGNVYKDMVSAWCSQNPKQSLTNLKKGEEIKELECSNPVSDHFKKGSLLGITGTPTIILEDGRTFSGYIPANELIKIIENG
;
A
#
# COMPACT_ATOMS: atom_id res chain seq x y z
N MET A 1 -28.56 -17.99 46.33
CA MET A 1 -27.67 -16.94 45.83
C MET A 1 -27.76 -16.97 44.29
N LYS A 2 -28.50 -16.04 43.69
CA LYS A 2 -28.71 -15.96 42.24
C LYS A 2 -27.66 -15.05 41.65
N HIS A 3 -26.76 -15.59 40.80
CA HIS A 3 -25.81 -14.80 40.07
C HIS A 3 -26.50 -14.14 38.88
N LEU A 4 -26.71 -12.82 38.97
CA LEU A 4 -27.20 -11.94 37.93
C LEU A 4 -26.06 -11.72 36.91
N LYS A 5 -26.10 -12.37 35.76
CA LYS A 5 -25.20 -12.08 34.64
C LYS A 5 -25.68 -10.78 33.98
N ILE A 6 -24.94 -9.70 34.21
CA ILE A 6 -25.09 -8.44 33.47
C ILE A 6 -24.48 -8.66 32.08
N LEU A 7 -25.35 -8.79 31.09
CA LEU A 7 -24.99 -8.77 29.69
C LEU A 7 -24.69 -7.30 29.31
N PHE A 8 -23.41 -6.98 29.15
CA PHE A 8 -22.98 -5.71 28.55
C PHE A 8 -23.29 -5.79 27.05
N PHE A 9 -24.41 -5.20 26.63
CA PHE A 9 -24.65 -4.89 25.24
C PHE A 9 -23.72 -3.75 24.85
N LEU A 10 -22.61 -4.07 24.19
CA LEU A 10 -21.85 -3.08 23.43
C LEU A 10 -22.70 -2.72 22.21
N SER A 11 -23.50 -1.67 22.34
CA SER A 11 -24.15 -1.04 21.21
C SER A 11 -23.07 -0.41 20.32
N PHE A 12 -22.73 -1.11 19.24
CA PHE A 12 -22.06 -0.53 18.10
C PHE A 12 -23.02 0.54 17.53
N PHE A 13 -22.82 1.78 17.93
CA PHE A 13 -23.36 2.92 17.22
C PHE A 13 -22.57 3.01 15.89
N ILE A 14 -23.05 2.29 14.87
CA ILE A 14 -22.73 2.61 13.49
C ILE A 14 -23.45 3.92 13.22
N LEU A 15 -22.68 5.01 13.12
CA LEU A 15 -23.17 6.32 12.78
C LEU A 15 -23.82 6.24 11.38
N SER A 16 -25.14 6.33 11.33
CA SER A 16 -25.94 6.48 10.12
C SER A 16 -25.68 7.77 9.33
N ASP A 17 -24.72 8.60 9.76
CA ASP A 17 -24.30 9.84 9.12
C ASP A 17 -23.23 9.66 8.03
N ASP A 18 -22.53 8.52 7.99
CA ASP A 18 -21.38 8.33 7.08
C ASP A 18 -21.80 8.23 5.60
N GLU A 19 -22.90 7.59 5.28
CA GLU A 19 -23.42 7.52 3.89
C GLU A 19 -23.87 8.90 3.41
N GLY A 20 -24.56 9.65 4.25
CA GLY A 20 -25.01 11.00 3.91
C GLY A 20 -23.89 12.01 3.69
N ILE A 21 -22.78 11.89 4.43
CA ILE A 21 -21.56 12.70 4.25
C ILE A 21 -20.88 12.34 2.94
N LYS A 22 -20.72 11.06 2.67
CA LYS A 22 -20.10 10.55 1.44
C LYS A 22 -20.83 11.03 0.20
N ASP A 23 -22.15 10.95 0.18
CA ASP A 23 -22.99 11.41 -0.94
C ASP A 23 -22.84 12.92 -1.17
N LYS A 24 -22.79 13.72 -0.11
CA LYS A 24 -22.59 15.18 -0.21
C LYS A 24 -21.21 15.49 -0.79
N ILE A 25 -20.17 14.83 -0.28
CA ILE A 25 -18.80 15.04 -0.75
C ILE A 25 -18.66 14.56 -2.21
N GLN A 26 -19.25 13.43 -2.58
CA GLN A 26 -19.20 12.92 -3.96
C GLN A 26 -19.84 13.89 -4.97
N LYS A 27 -20.87 14.67 -4.55
CA LYS A 27 -21.52 15.67 -5.41
C LYS A 27 -20.68 16.90 -5.67
N ILE A 28 -19.78 17.26 -4.76
CA ILE A 28 -18.89 18.46 -4.90
C ILE A 28 -17.55 18.11 -5.51
N LEU A 29 -17.15 16.84 -5.53
CA LEU A 29 -15.94 16.36 -6.18
C LEU A 29 -16.20 16.02 -7.67
N PRO A 30 -15.15 15.98 -8.50
CA PRO A 30 -15.29 15.55 -9.89
C PRO A 30 -16.03 14.20 -10.01
N PRO A 31 -16.96 14.05 -10.98
CA PRO A 31 -17.69 12.80 -11.17
C PRO A 31 -16.74 11.61 -11.39
N GLY A 32 -16.99 10.51 -10.68
CA GLY A 32 -16.19 9.29 -10.80
C GLY A 32 -14.86 9.29 -10.03
N LEU A 33 -14.52 10.36 -9.31
CA LEU A 33 -13.35 10.36 -8.43
C LEU A 33 -13.59 9.40 -7.25
N PRO A 34 -12.82 8.30 -7.12
CA PRO A 34 -13.02 7.36 -6.04
C PRO A 34 -12.63 7.98 -4.70
N ILE A 35 -13.47 7.77 -3.71
CA ILE A 35 -13.21 8.12 -2.30
C ILE A 35 -12.82 6.85 -1.56
N ASN A 36 -11.59 6.82 -1.02
CA ASN A 36 -11.06 5.67 -0.30
C ASN A 36 -11.50 5.68 1.17
N PHE A 37 -11.45 6.87 1.82
CA PHE A 37 -12.02 7.06 3.16
C PHE A 37 -12.43 8.53 3.39
N ILE A 38 -13.28 8.72 4.39
CA ILE A 38 -13.66 10.02 4.95
C ILE A 38 -13.55 9.91 6.46
N GLU A 39 -12.87 10.86 7.09
CA GLU A 39 -12.76 10.96 8.56
C GLU A 39 -12.89 12.40 9.01
N THR A 40 -13.16 12.61 10.31
CA THR A 40 -13.03 13.94 10.91
C THR A 40 -11.57 14.36 10.89
N SER A 41 -11.27 15.52 10.33
CA SER A 41 -9.92 16.05 10.28
C SER A 41 -9.44 16.58 11.63
N GLN A 42 -8.13 16.65 11.83
CA GLN A 42 -7.50 17.40 12.91
C GLN A 42 -7.68 18.93 12.76
N ILE A 43 -8.00 19.40 11.55
CA ILE A 43 -8.41 20.79 11.32
C ILE A 43 -9.85 20.93 11.77
N PRO A 44 -10.16 21.81 12.76
CA PRO A 44 -11.53 22.03 13.20
C PRO A 44 -12.46 22.36 12.02
N GLU A 45 -13.69 21.85 12.05
CA GLU A 45 -14.72 22.09 11.04
C GLU A 45 -14.40 21.54 9.63
N PHE A 46 -13.45 20.60 9.51
CA PHE A 46 -13.16 19.91 8.26
C PHE A 46 -13.27 18.39 8.39
N TYR A 47 -13.62 17.76 7.30
CA TYR A 47 -13.38 16.35 7.03
C TYR A 47 -12.06 16.22 6.27
N VAL A 48 -11.32 15.13 6.52
CA VAL A 48 -10.26 14.66 5.64
C VAL A 48 -10.83 13.60 4.71
N VAL A 49 -10.54 13.72 3.43
CA VAL A 49 -11.03 12.84 2.37
C VAL A 49 -9.84 12.32 1.60
N ASN A 50 -9.62 11.02 1.64
CA ASN A 50 -8.62 10.39 0.77
C ASN A 50 -9.30 9.95 -0.52
N VAL A 51 -8.75 10.39 -1.62
CA VAL A 51 -9.25 10.08 -2.98
C VAL A 51 -8.21 9.30 -3.79
N ALA A 52 -8.49 9.10 -5.07
CA ALA A 52 -7.60 8.39 -5.99
C ALA A 52 -6.13 8.76 -5.79
N ASN A 53 -5.23 7.81 -6.05
CA ASN A 53 -3.77 7.98 -5.96
C ASN A 53 -3.29 8.43 -4.56
N ASN A 54 -4.00 8.02 -3.52
CA ASN A 54 -3.70 8.38 -2.12
C ASN A 54 -3.63 9.90 -1.87
N GLN A 55 -4.35 10.69 -2.66
CA GLN A 55 -4.40 12.14 -2.50
C GLN A 55 -5.30 12.52 -1.32
N ILE A 56 -4.87 13.51 -0.53
CA ILE A 56 -5.62 14.06 0.61
C ILE A 56 -6.28 15.38 0.21
N LEU A 57 -7.57 15.48 0.50
CA LEU A 57 -8.37 16.69 0.42
C LEU A 57 -8.97 16.98 1.81
N TYR A 58 -9.18 18.25 2.11
CA TYR A 58 -9.91 18.67 3.29
C TYR A 58 -11.19 19.40 2.86
N VAL A 59 -12.33 18.88 3.29
CA VAL A 59 -13.66 19.41 2.94
C VAL A 59 -14.31 20.00 4.17
N SER A 60 -14.74 21.27 4.10
CA SER A 60 -15.44 21.90 5.23
C SER A 60 -16.73 21.16 5.56
N LYS A 61 -17.12 21.14 6.84
CA LYS A 61 -18.41 20.56 7.27
C LYS A 61 -19.63 21.28 6.69
N SER A 62 -19.46 22.52 6.22
CA SER A 62 -20.48 23.26 5.45
C SER A 62 -20.59 22.77 4.00
N PHE A 63 -19.62 21.97 3.51
CA PHE A 63 -19.49 21.52 2.12
C PHE A 63 -19.30 22.66 1.09
N GLU A 64 -18.86 23.82 1.52
CA GLU A 64 -18.64 25.00 0.66
C GLU A 64 -17.18 25.15 0.24
N PHE A 65 -16.24 24.56 0.98
CA PHE A 65 -14.81 24.72 0.75
C PHE A 65 -14.11 23.35 0.62
N VAL A 66 -13.21 23.26 -0.35
CA VAL A 66 -12.28 22.15 -0.52
C VAL A 66 -10.85 22.70 -0.54
N LEU A 67 -10.01 22.24 0.38
CA LEU A 67 -8.59 22.54 0.38
C LEU A 67 -7.84 21.36 -0.26
N ALA A 68 -7.06 21.65 -1.28
CA ALA A 68 -6.19 20.68 -1.96
C ALA A 68 -4.76 21.20 -1.87
N GLY A 69 -3.88 20.44 -1.28
CA GLY A 69 -2.48 20.82 -1.09
C GLY A 69 -1.92 20.27 0.21
N GLU A 70 -0.67 20.61 0.49
CA GLU A 70 0.01 20.19 1.71
C GLU A 70 -0.50 21.01 2.91
N VAL A 71 -0.86 20.31 3.98
CA VAL A 71 -1.27 20.94 5.24
C VAL A 71 -0.26 20.59 6.32
N ILE A 72 0.35 21.63 6.88
CA ILE A 72 1.38 21.54 7.90
C ILE A 72 0.80 21.90 9.26
N GLN A 73 0.96 21.00 10.22
CA GLN A 73 0.65 21.27 11.61
C GLN A 73 1.90 21.80 12.32
N LEU A 74 1.75 22.94 12.99
CA LEU A 74 2.75 23.51 13.89
C LEU A 74 2.29 23.33 15.32
N LYS A 75 2.91 22.41 16.05
CA LYS A 75 2.55 22.12 17.45
C LYS A 75 3.81 21.92 18.29
N GLU A 76 3.93 22.69 19.36
CA GLU A 76 5.02 22.56 20.35
C GLU A 76 6.42 22.62 19.71
N GLY A 77 6.58 23.45 18.67
CA GLY A 77 7.84 23.59 17.93
C GLY A 77 8.12 22.49 16.91
N GLN A 78 7.22 21.53 16.77
CA GLN A 78 7.32 20.48 15.74
C GLN A 78 6.54 20.87 14.48
N ILE A 79 7.09 20.52 13.35
CA ILE A 79 6.48 20.70 12.02
C ILE A 79 6.11 19.32 11.51
N THR A 80 4.81 19.10 11.27
CA THR A 80 4.33 17.78 10.83
C THR A 80 3.36 17.93 9.66
N SER A 81 3.55 17.14 8.61
CA SER A 81 2.59 17.01 7.52
C SER A 81 1.36 16.24 8.00
N LEU A 82 0.18 16.83 7.90
CA LEU A 82 -1.06 16.10 8.14
C LEU A 82 -1.37 15.14 6.98
N ASN A 83 -1.01 15.52 5.76
CA ASN A 83 -1.19 14.66 4.59
C ASN A 83 -0.43 13.36 4.76
N ASP A 84 0.86 13.43 5.15
CA ASP A 84 1.69 12.24 5.37
C ASP A 84 1.12 11.34 6.47
N GLN A 85 0.58 11.92 7.54
CA GLN A 85 -0.06 11.13 8.61
C GLN A 85 -1.24 10.30 8.09
N TYR A 86 -2.14 10.92 7.31
CA TYR A 86 -3.31 10.25 6.76
C TYR A 86 -2.94 9.25 5.66
N GLN A 87 -1.97 9.58 4.81
CA GLN A 87 -1.45 8.68 3.78
C GLN A 87 -0.77 7.46 4.40
N THR A 88 0.10 7.66 5.39
CA THR A 88 0.75 6.58 6.15
C THR A 88 -0.28 5.69 6.85
N LYS A 89 -1.35 6.27 7.42
CA LYS A 89 -2.44 5.50 8.02
C LYS A 89 -3.10 4.57 6.99
N LEU A 90 -3.41 5.08 5.80
CA LEU A 90 -3.98 4.26 4.72
C LEU A 90 -3.02 3.15 4.30
N ILE A 91 -1.73 3.47 4.12
CA ILE A 91 -0.70 2.49 3.76
C ILE A 91 -0.68 1.35 4.78
N LYS A 92 -0.56 1.66 6.08
CA LYS A 92 -0.56 0.66 7.15
C LYS A 92 -1.82 -0.19 7.15
N ASN A 93 -2.99 0.44 6.99
CA ASN A 93 -4.26 -0.26 6.94
C ASN A 93 -4.32 -1.24 5.76
N ILE A 94 -3.90 -0.82 4.56
CA ILE A 94 -3.89 -1.69 3.39
C ILE A 94 -2.87 -2.82 3.55
N LEU A 95 -1.65 -2.52 4.00
CA LEU A 95 -0.63 -3.55 4.24
C LEU A 95 -1.10 -4.61 5.25
N SER A 96 -1.82 -4.22 6.30
CA SER A 96 -2.37 -5.15 7.30
C SER A 96 -3.43 -6.11 6.74
N THR A 97 -4.02 -5.82 5.58
CA THR A 97 -4.98 -6.70 4.89
C THR A 97 -4.33 -7.68 3.91
N ILE A 98 -3.00 -7.62 3.76
CA ILE A 98 -2.27 -8.51 2.88
C ILE A 98 -1.80 -9.72 3.69
N ASP A 99 -2.22 -10.92 3.29
CA ASP A 99 -1.65 -12.13 3.85
C ASP A 99 -0.21 -12.28 3.35
N VAL A 100 0.73 -12.42 4.26
CA VAL A 100 2.14 -12.63 3.92
C VAL A 100 2.34 -13.87 3.03
N ASN A 101 1.48 -14.88 3.14
CA ASN A 101 1.51 -16.08 2.30
C ASN A 101 1.12 -15.81 0.84
N GLU A 102 0.49 -14.67 0.55
CA GLU A 102 0.17 -14.22 -0.80
C GLU A 102 1.38 -13.55 -1.49
N SER A 103 2.39 -13.15 -0.73
CA SER A 103 3.62 -12.57 -1.28
C SER A 103 4.63 -13.63 -1.72
N ILE A 104 5.48 -13.27 -2.69
CA ILE A 104 6.70 -14.06 -2.98
C ILE A 104 7.83 -13.45 -2.15
N SER A 105 8.20 -14.14 -1.05
CA SER A 105 9.10 -13.61 -0.02
C SER A 105 10.51 -14.16 -0.15
N PHE A 106 11.50 -13.27 -0.13
CA PHE A 106 12.93 -13.58 0.01
C PHE A 106 13.33 -13.13 1.41
N ILE A 107 13.59 -14.11 2.27
CA ILE A 107 13.76 -13.89 3.71
C ILE A 107 15.25 -13.84 4.03
N SER A 108 15.66 -12.81 4.78
CA SER A 108 17.01 -12.70 5.31
C SER A 108 17.20 -13.63 6.52
N ASP A 109 18.36 -14.28 6.60
CA ASP A 109 18.72 -15.11 7.76
C ASP A 109 18.91 -14.27 9.04
N ASN A 110 19.22 -12.98 8.88
CA ASN A 110 19.39 -12.01 9.97
C ASN A 110 18.39 -10.87 9.85
N GLU A 111 17.10 -11.19 9.72
CA GLU A 111 16.04 -10.21 9.48
C GLU A 111 16.04 -9.07 10.50
N LYS A 112 16.24 -7.84 10.02
CA LYS A 112 16.11 -6.60 10.78
C LYS A 112 14.85 -5.83 10.38
N TYR A 113 14.54 -5.82 9.08
CA TYR A 113 13.40 -5.09 8.52
C TYR A 113 12.70 -5.90 7.43
N LYS A 114 11.39 -5.73 7.34
CA LYS A 114 10.56 -6.29 6.26
C LYS A 114 10.16 -5.20 5.30
N LEU A 115 10.40 -5.47 4.03
CA LEU A 115 10.04 -4.58 2.94
C LEU A 115 8.90 -5.20 2.13
N THR A 116 7.83 -4.45 1.90
CA THR A 116 6.83 -4.77 0.89
C THR A 116 7.22 -4.09 -0.41
N VAL A 117 7.42 -4.86 -1.47
CA VAL A 117 7.90 -4.34 -2.76
C VAL A 117 6.91 -4.64 -3.86
N PHE A 118 6.21 -3.61 -4.32
CA PHE A 118 5.39 -3.71 -5.52
C PHE A 118 6.30 -3.79 -6.74
N THR A 119 6.17 -4.85 -7.50
CA THR A 119 7.12 -5.22 -8.56
C THR A 119 6.42 -5.57 -9.87
N ASP A 120 7.14 -5.36 -10.98
CA ASP A 120 6.75 -5.72 -12.34
C ASP A 120 7.92 -6.46 -13.00
N ILE A 121 7.65 -7.58 -13.67
CA ILE A 121 8.66 -8.41 -14.34
C ILE A 121 9.25 -7.75 -15.59
N SER A 122 8.53 -6.82 -16.21
CA SER A 122 8.99 -6.07 -17.39
C SER A 122 9.82 -4.83 -17.03
N CYS A 123 9.80 -4.40 -15.76
CA CYS A 123 10.48 -3.21 -15.30
C CYS A 123 11.98 -3.42 -15.11
N GLY A 124 12.82 -2.63 -15.79
CA GLY A 124 14.29 -2.72 -15.69
C GLY A 124 14.82 -2.54 -14.28
N TYR A 125 14.32 -1.55 -13.51
CA TYR A 125 14.72 -1.33 -12.13
C TYR A 125 14.23 -2.41 -11.17
N CYS A 126 13.09 -3.06 -11.46
CA CYS A 126 12.65 -4.24 -10.70
C CYS A 126 13.54 -5.46 -10.94
N ARG A 127 14.03 -5.61 -12.18
CA ARG A 127 15.01 -6.65 -12.52
C ARG A 127 16.36 -6.38 -11.86
N LEU A 128 16.81 -5.12 -11.85
CA LEU A 128 18.04 -4.70 -11.17
C LEU A 128 17.96 -5.00 -9.67
N LEU A 129 16.90 -4.54 -8.97
CA LEU A 129 16.70 -4.82 -7.55
C LEU A 129 16.75 -6.33 -7.27
N HIS A 130 16.09 -7.12 -8.12
CA HIS A 130 16.04 -8.57 -7.94
C HIS A 130 17.39 -9.25 -8.24
N SER A 131 18.17 -8.74 -9.18
CA SER A 131 19.49 -9.28 -9.47
C SER A 131 20.46 -9.12 -8.29
N GLU A 132 20.22 -8.13 -7.44
CA GLU A 132 20.99 -7.82 -6.24
C GLU A 132 20.28 -8.29 -4.95
N ILE A 133 19.29 -9.19 -5.07
CA ILE A 133 18.46 -9.63 -3.95
C ILE A 133 19.29 -10.09 -2.74
N GLN A 134 20.40 -10.79 -2.98
CA GLN A 134 21.27 -11.28 -1.92
C GLN A 134 21.86 -10.12 -1.10
N SER A 135 22.24 -9.01 -1.73
CA SER A 135 22.76 -7.84 -1.02
C SER A 135 21.74 -7.25 -0.03
N TYR A 136 20.45 -7.27 -0.39
CA TYR A 136 19.38 -6.87 0.56
C TYR A 136 19.26 -7.84 1.71
N LEU A 137 19.30 -9.15 1.44
CA LEU A 137 19.22 -10.18 2.48
C LEU A 137 20.42 -10.11 3.44
N ASP A 138 21.62 -9.86 2.92
CA ASP A 138 22.85 -9.72 3.72
C ASP A 138 22.81 -8.52 4.67
N GLU A 139 22.13 -7.42 4.28
CA GLU A 139 21.89 -6.25 5.14
C GLU A 139 20.74 -6.47 6.15
N GLY A 140 20.10 -7.62 6.12
CA GLY A 140 18.98 -7.95 7.03
C GLY A 140 17.61 -7.49 6.52
N LEU A 141 17.49 -7.20 5.23
CA LEU A 141 16.25 -6.74 4.61
C LEU A 141 15.50 -7.92 3.98
N THR A 142 14.42 -8.39 4.59
CA THR A 142 13.48 -9.34 3.97
C THR A 142 12.64 -8.64 2.94
N ILE A 143 12.48 -9.22 1.74
CA ILE A 143 11.69 -8.66 0.65
C ILE A 143 10.45 -9.49 0.39
N ASN A 144 9.27 -8.90 0.55
CA ASN A 144 7.97 -9.47 0.22
C ASN A 144 7.46 -8.83 -1.07
N TYR A 145 7.56 -9.54 -2.19
CA TYR A 145 7.08 -9.03 -3.48
C TYR A 145 5.57 -9.14 -3.60
N LEU A 146 4.96 -8.04 -4.00
CA LEU A 146 3.58 -7.95 -4.46
C LEU A 146 3.54 -7.63 -5.95
N ALA A 147 2.63 -8.26 -6.67
CA ALA A 147 2.51 -8.08 -8.11
C ALA A 147 1.91 -6.72 -8.45
N PHE A 148 2.56 -5.97 -9.36
CA PHE A 148 2.04 -4.73 -9.90
C PHE A 148 2.36 -4.63 -11.40
N PRO A 149 1.64 -5.38 -12.26
CA PRO A 149 1.81 -5.29 -13.71
C PRO A 149 1.38 -3.90 -14.20
N ARG A 150 2.32 -3.06 -14.62
CA ARG A 150 2.08 -1.65 -14.99
C ARG A 150 1.16 -1.50 -16.20
N ASP A 151 1.10 -2.52 -17.06
CA ASP A 151 0.20 -2.55 -18.22
C ASP A 151 -1.25 -2.97 -17.86
N GLY A 152 -1.53 -3.10 -16.55
CA GLY A 152 -2.85 -3.50 -16.04
C GLY A 152 -3.07 -5.00 -16.02
N LEU A 153 -4.35 -5.41 -15.91
CA LEU A 153 -4.75 -6.79 -15.63
C LEU A 153 -5.09 -7.63 -16.85
N THR A 154 -4.72 -7.20 -18.06
CA THR A 154 -5.09 -7.90 -19.31
C THR A 154 -3.92 -8.28 -20.20
N GLY A 155 -2.71 -7.76 -19.91
CA GLY A 155 -1.51 -7.96 -20.72
C GLY A 155 -0.77 -9.27 -20.43
N ASN A 156 0.26 -9.56 -21.22
CA ASN A 156 1.12 -10.73 -21.04
C ASN A 156 1.86 -10.69 -19.69
N VAL A 157 2.34 -9.50 -19.28
CA VAL A 157 3.00 -9.32 -17.97
C VAL A 157 2.10 -9.78 -16.83
N TYR A 158 0.80 -9.46 -16.86
CA TYR A 158 -0.17 -9.94 -15.89
C TYR A 158 -0.26 -11.47 -15.89
N LYS A 159 -0.40 -12.11 -17.05
CA LYS A 159 -0.51 -13.58 -17.19
C LYS A 159 0.75 -14.29 -16.69
N ASP A 160 1.93 -13.76 -17.03
CA ASP A 160 3.21 -14.28 -16.59
C ASP A 160 3.35 -14.18 -15.06
N MET A 161 2.93 -13.06 -14.47
CA MET A 161 2.92 -12.89 -13.02
C MET A 161 1.92 -13.85 -12.35
N VAL A 162 0.72 -14.03 -12.89
CA VAL A 162 -0.23 -15.07 -12.43
C VAL A 162 0.44 -16.44 -12.45
N SER A 163 1.12 -16.79 -13.56
CA SER A 163 1.82 -18.07 -13.70
C SER A 163 2.91 -18.25 -12.65
N ALA A 164 3.65 -17.19 -12.30
CA ALA A 164 4.66 -17.23 -11.24
C ALA A 164 4.03 -17.50 -9.87
N TRP A 165 2.94 -16.79 -9.52
CA TRP A 165 2.22 -16.98 -8.26
C TRP A 165 1.52 -18.34 -8.16
N CYS A 166 1.12 -18.93 -9.30
CA CYS A 166 0.49 -20.25 -9.37
C CYS A 166 1.49 -21.41 -9.44
N SER A 167 2.79 -21.14 -9.52
CA SER A 167 3.79 -22.19 -9.67
C SER A 167 4.06 -22.92 -8.36
N GLN A 168 4.58 -24.14 -8.44
CA GLN A 168 5.03 -24.91 -7.26
C GLN A 168 6.25 -24.27 -6.58
N ASN A 169 7.02 -23.48 -7.31
CA ASN A 169 8.15 -22.70 -6.78
C ASN A 169 8.07 -21.24 -7.25
N PRO A 170 7.22 -20.42 -6.59
CA PRO A 170 7.01 -19.03 -7.00
C PRO A 170 8.28 -18.19 -7.02
N LYS A 171 9.21 -18.41 -6.07
CA LYS A 171 10.50 -17.70 -6.01
C LYS A 171 11.33 -17.92 -7.28
N GLN A 172 11.46 -19.17 -7.69
CA GLN A 172 12.23 -19.53 -8.89
C GLN A 172 11.54 -18.99 -10.14
N SER A 173 10.21 -19.13 -10.24
CA SER A 173 9.45 -18.64 -11.38
C SER A 173 9.54 -17.12 -11.53
N LEU A 174 9.42 -16.37 -10.43
CA LEU A 174 9.61 -14.92 -10.45
C LEU A 174 11.04 -14.53 -10.85
N THR A 175 12.05 -15.27 -10.35
CA THR A 175 13.46 -15.06 -10.71
C THR A 175 13.71 -15.29 -12.19
N ASN A 176 13.15 -16.35 -12.77
CA ASN A 176 13.28 -16.67 -14.20
C ASN A 176 12.64 -15.57 -15.06
N LEU A 177 11.41 -15.15 -14.74
CA LEU A 177 10.73 -14.06 -15.45
C LEU A 177 11.53 -12.75 -15.39
N LYS A 178 12.11 -12.42 -14.23
CA LYS A 178 12.95 -11.21 -14.10
C LYS A 178 14.27 -11.30 -14.88
N LYS A 179 14.76 -12.50 -15.16
CA LYS A 179 15.88 -12.74 -16.08
C LYS A 179 15.47 -12.69 -17.55
N GLY A 180 14.15 -12.62 -17.84
CA GLY A 180 13.62 -12.67 -19.19
C GLY A 180 13.45 -14.09 -19.75
N GLU A 181 13.48 -15.10 -18.88
CA GLU A 181 13.24 -16.49 -19.22
C GLU A 181 11.73 -16.75 -19.23
N GLU A 182 11.27 -17.59 -20.14
CA GLU A 182 9.88 -18.05 -20.19
C GLU A 182 9.63 -19.10 -19.10
N ILE A 183 8.42 -19.10 -18.55
CA ILE A 183 7.93 -20.12 -17.63
C ILE A 183 6.66 -20.78 -18.20
N LYS A 184 6.27 -21.93 -17.66
CA LYS A 184 5.01 -22.56 -18.02
C LYS A 184 3.83 -21.66 -17.64
N GLU A 185 2.91 -21.47 -18.56
CA GLU A 185 1.65 -20.78 -18.27
C GLU A 185 0.80 -21.58 -17.30
N LEU A 186 0.35 -20.94 -16.23
CA LEU A 186 -0.44 -21.53 -15.14
C LEU A 186 -1.55 -20.57 -14.73
N GLU A 187 -2.69 -21.14 -14.35
CA GLU A 187 -3.82 -20.43 -13.78
C GLU A 187 -4.25 -21.09 -12.47
N CYS A 188 -4.59 -20.30 -11.47
CA CYS A 188 -5.12 -20.72 -10.19
C CYS A 188 -5.85 -19.55 -9.51
N SER A 189 -6.46 -19.78 -8.35
CA SER A 189 -6.84 -18.68 -7.45
C SER A 189 -5.54 -18.03 -6.96
N ASN A 190 -5.35 -16.72 -7.26
CA ASN A 190 -4.10 -16.01 -7.01
C ASN A 190 -4.36 -14.55 -6.60
N PRO A 191 -3.42 -13.89 -5.90
CA PRO A 191 -3.60 -12.55 -5.37
C PRO A 191 -3.19 -11.42 -6.33
N VAL A 192 -2.72 -11.70 -7.54
CA VAL A 192 -2.09 -10.69 -8.44
C VAL A 192 -3.02 -9.51 -8.72
N SER A 193 -4.31 -9.79 -8.99
CA SER A 193 -5.31 -8.73 -9.21
C SER A 193 -5.57 -7.90 -7.95
N ASP A 194 -5.59 -8.52 -6.78
CA ASP A 194 -5.78 -7.83 -5.50
C ASP A 194 -4.56 -6.97 -5.14
N HIS A 195 -3.36 -7.49 -5.32
CA HIS A 195 -2.12 -6.73 -5.18
C HIS A 195 -2.12 -5.46 -6.05
N PHE A 196 -2.48 -5.60 -7.32
CA PHE A 196 -2.57 -4.46 -8.24
C PHE A 196 -3.58 -3.41 -7.77
N LYS A 197 -4.78 -3.84 -7.34
CA LYS A 197 -5.81 -2.94 -6.81
C LYS A 197 -5.33 -2.21 -5.55
N LYS A 198 -4.72 -2.94 -4.61
CA LYS A 198 -4.16 -2.35 -3.38
C LYS A 198 -3.07 -1.34 -3.70
N GLY A 199 -2.14 -1.67 -4.62
CA GLY A 199 -1.12 -0.74 -5.07
C GLY A 199 -1.72 0.52 -5.72
N SER A 200 -2.77 0.36 -6.52
CA SER A 200 -3.47 1.49 -7.13
C SER A 200 -4.16 2.38 -6.09
N LEU A 201 -4.77 1.79 -5.05
CA LEU A 201 -5.34 2.55 -3.91
C LEU A 201 -4.26 3.35 -3.16
N LEU A 202 -3.07 2.78 -3.02
CA LEU A 202 -1.92 3.46 -2.42
C LEU A 202 -1.29 4.54 -3.32
N GLY A 203 -1.81 4.74 -4.52
CA GLY A 203 -1.28 5.73 -5.47
C GLY A 203 0.03 5.31 -6.13
N ILE A 204 0.34 4.03 -6.16
CA ILE A 204 1.53 3.52 -6.85
C ILE A 204 1.35 3.71 -8.35
N THR A 205 2.26 4.46 -8.97
CA THR A 205 2.30 4.75 -10.41
C THR A 205 3.52 4.18 -11.11
N GLY A 206 4.49 3.66 -10.33
CA GLY A 206 5.75 3.13 -10.83
C GLY A 206 6.28 1.97 -10.00
N THR A 207 7.20 1.21 -10.58
CA THR A 207 7.86 0.08 -9.92
C THR A 207 9.38 0.15 -10.08
N PRO A 208 10.15 -0.40 -9.13
CA PRO A 208 9.68 -0.90 -7.85
C PRO A 208 9.16 0.23 -6.96
N THR A 209 8.16 -0.05 -6.13
CA THR A 209 7.82 0.79 -4.98
C THR A 209 8.06 -0.02 -3.72
N ILE A 210 8.90 0.50 -2.83
CA ILE A 210 9.32 -0.14 -1.59
C ILE A 210 8.58 0.52 -0.43
N ILE A 211 7.90 -0.26 0.40
CA ILE A 211 7.16 0.22 1.55
C ILE A 211 7.66 -0.49 2.80
N LEU A 212 7.98 0.28 3.84
CA LEU A 212 8.37 -0.22 5.15
C LEU A 212 7.15 -0.52 6.02
N GLU A 213 7.34 -1.29 7.11
CA GLU A 213 6.27 -1.57 8.08
C GLU A 213 5.73 -0.30 8.77
N ASP A 214 6.54 0.75 8.88
CA ASP A 214 6.13 2.04 9.42
C ASP A 214 5.33 2.92 8.44
N GLY A 215 5.22 2.47 7.17
CA GLY A 215 4.49 3.14 6.09
C GLY A 215 5.34 4.10 5.26
N ARG A 216 6.62 4.29 5.59
CA ARG A 216 7.53 5.05 4.72
C ARG A 216 7.62 4.37 3.36
N THR A 217 7.55 5.16 2.30
CA THR A 217 7.48 4.67 0.92
C THR A 217 8.58 5.28 0.08
N PHE A 218 9.24 4.43 -0.70
CA PHE A 218 10.31 4.81 -1.62
C PHE A 218 9.94 4.37 -3.03
N SER A 219 9.95 5.31 -3.97
CA SER A 219 9.69 5.03 -5.38
C SER A 219 11.00 4.81 -6.11
N GLY A 220 11.09 3.71 -6.85
CA GLY A 220 12.27 3.35 -7.63
C GLY A 220 13.25 2.44 -6.88
N TYR A 221 14.34 2.15 -7.57
CA TYR A 221 15.43 1.33 -7.06
C TYR A 221 16.35 2.14 -6.14
N ILE A 222 16.69 1.58 -5.00
CA ILE A 222 17.70 2.10 -4.06
C ILE A 222 18.62 0.92 -3.71
N PRO A 223 19.95 1.03 -3.86
CA PRO A 223 20.89 -0.02 -3.47
C PRO A 223 20.74 -0.41 -2.00
N ALA A 224 20.95 -1.70 -1.66
CA ALA A 224 20.72 -2.22 -0.32
C ALA A 224 21.47 -1.44 0.78
N ASN A 225 22.77 -1.13 0.54
CA ASN A 225 23.62 -0.40 1.47
C ASN A 225 23.22 1.07 1.67
N GLU A 226 22.47 1.65 0.74
CA GLU A 226 21.90 3.00 0.88
C GLU A 226 20.55 2.92 1.57
N LEU A 227 19.70 1.95 1.18
CA LEU A 227 18.38 1.78 1.76
C LEU A 227 18.45 1.53 3.27
N ILE A 228 19.36 0.64 3.72
CA ILE A 228 19.51 0.38 5.16
C ILE A 228 19.90 1.65 5.94
N LYS A 229 20.79 2.49 5.39
CA LYS A 229 21.16 3.77 6.02
C LYS A 229 19.97 4.73 6.12
N ILE A 230 19.14 4.82 5.07
CA ILE A 230 17.93 5.65 5.07
C ILE A 230 16.94 5.14 6.12
N ILE A 231 16.80 3.82 6.27
CA ILE A 231 15.91 3.21 7.26
C ILE A 231 16.38 3.52 8.69
N GLU A 232 17.67 3.40 8.96
CA GLU A 232 18.26 3.56 10.30
C GLU A 232 18.42 5.02 10.73
N ASN A 233 18.55 5.97 9.80
CA ASN A 233 18.77 7.40 10.09
C ASN A 233 17.50 8.28 9.96
N GLY A 234 16.39 7.74 9.47
CA GLY A 234 15.12 8.46 9.30
C GLY A 234 14.10 8.06 10.32
#